data_06575b1ed19a0bc8a9f4842af64dc842
#
_entry.id   06575b1ed19a0bc8a9f4842af64dc842
#
_cell.length_a   1.000
_cell.length_b   1.000
_cell.length_c   1.000
_cell.angle_alpha   90.00
_cell.angle_beta   90.00
_cell.angle_gamma   90.00
#
_symmetry.space_group_name_H-M   'P 1'
#
loop_
_entity.id
_entity.type
_entity.pdbx_description
1 polymer ?
#
loop_
_entity_poly.entity_id
_entity_poly.type
_entity_poly.pdbx_seq_one_letter_code
_entity_poly.pdbx_strand_id
1 'polypeptide(L)'
;MTTQTVSDFLITRINEWGLKRIYGYPGDGINGIIGAIDRADGSVEYVQVRHEEMAAFMACAHAKFTGEVGICLATSGPGAIHLLNGLYDAKMDHAGVVAIVGQQARAALGGDYQQEVDLISLFKDVA
;
A
#
# COMPACT_ATOMS: atom_id res chain seq x y z
N MET A 1 0.60 13.02 -26.69
CA MET A 1 1.18 12.84 -25.35
C MET A 1 0.19 12.03 -24.54
N THR A 2 0.52 10.82 -24.12
CA THR A 2 -0.33 10.04 -23.21
C THR A 2 -0.30 10.73 -21.85
N THR A 3 -1.45 11.08 -21.33
CA THR A 3 -1.57 11.73 -20.01
C THR A 3 -1.22 10.70 -18.95
N GLN A 4 -0.12 10.91 -18.22
CA GLN A 4 0.28 10.07 -17.11
C GLN A 4 -0.57 10.40 -15.87
N THR A 5 -1.17 9.39 -15.22
CA THR A 5 -1.87 9.59 -13.95
C THR A 5 -0.88 9.65 -12.78
N VAL A 6 -1.34 10.16 -11.62
CA VAL A 6 -0.54 10.13 -10.39
C VAL A 6 -0.17 8.69 -10.00
N SER A 7 -1.09 7.74 -10.21
CA SER A 7 -0.83 6.31 -9.94
C SER A 7 0.23 5.74 -10.88
N ASP A 8 0.22 6.07 -12.18
CA ASP A 8 1.27 5.65 -13.12
C ASP A 8 2.63 6.23 -12.71
N PHE A 9 2.67 7.50 -12.30
CA PHE A 9 3.88 8.14 -11.80
C PHE A 9 4.43 7.42 -10.55
N LEU A 10 3.55 7.08 -9.58
CA LEU A 10 3.94 6.36 -8.37
C LEU A 10 4.57 5.00 -8.71
N ILE A 11 3.94 4.20 -9.58
CA ILE A 11 4.46 2.88 -9.98
C ILE A 11 5.78 3.03 -10.73
N THR A 12 5.91 4.04 -11.59
CA THR A 12 7.18 4.35 -12.26
C THR A 12 8.29 4.63 -11.25
N ARG A 13 8.02 5.47 -10.23
CA ARG A 13 9.02 5.80 -9.19
C ARG A 13 9.42 4.57 -8.38
N ILE A 14 8.46 3.76 -7.94
CA ILE A 14 8.71 2.49 -7.23
C ILE A 14 9.65 1.60 -8.05
N ASN A 15 9.36 1.44 -9.33
CA ASN A 15 10.19 0.64 -10.23
C ASN A 15 11.61 1.21 -10.41
N GLU A 16 11.75 2.53 -10.55
CA GLU A 16 13.05 3.20 -10.67
C GLU A 16 13.90 3.10 -9.40
N TRP A 17 13.28 3.02 -8.24
CA TRP A 17 13.96 2.76 -6.96
C TRP A 17 14.39 1.29 -6.80
N GLY A 18 14.11 0.45 -7.80
CA GLY A 18 14.46 -0.97 -7.78
C GLY A 18 13.47 -1.85 -7.01
N LEU A 19 12.40 -1.29 -6.48
CA LEU A 19 11.39 -2.03 -5.73
C LEU A 19 10.45 -2.72 -6.72
N LYS A 20 10.49 -4.06 -6.76
CA LYS A 20 9.86 -4.86 -7.81
C LYS A 20 8.59 -5.57 -7.37
N ARG A 21 8.22 -5.51 -6.09
CA ARG A 21 7.12 -6.31 -5.57
C ARG A 21 6.23 -5.53 -4.62
N ILE A 22 4.92 -5.65 -4.82
CA ILE A 22 3.90 -5.07 -3.95
C ILE A 22 2.98 -6.20 -3.48
N TYR A 23 2.83 -6.36 -2.17
CA TYR A 23 1.90 -7.30 -1.54
C TYR A 23 0.60 -6.58 -1.24
N GLY A 24 -0.55 -7.12 -1.63
CA GLY A 24 -1.79 -6.38 -1.40
C GLY A 24 -3.07 -7.17 -1.56
N TYR A 25 -4.15 -6.57 -1.10
CA TYR A 25 -5.51 -7.04 -1.35
C TYR A 25 -6.25 -5.97 -2.16
N PRO A 26 -6.89 -6.34 -3.30
CA PRO A 26 -7.56 -5.36 -4.14
C PRO A 26 -8.81 -4.79 -3.47
N GLY A 27 -9.11 -3.54 -3.77
CA GLY A 27 -10.31 -2.86 -3.28
C GLY A 27 -10.54 -1.57 -4.05
N ASP A 28 -11.77 -1.06 -4.01
CA ASP A 28 -12.20 0.08 -4.80
C ASP A 28 -11.42 1.37 -4.50
N GLY A 29 -11.03 1.58 -3.26
CA GLY A 29 -10.25 2.76 -2.86
C GLY A 29 -8.84 2.85 -3.46
N ILE A 30 -8.35 1.78 -4.11
CA ILE A 30 -7.02 1.71 -4.74
C ILE A 30 -7.06 1.30 -6.21
N ASN A 31 -8.22 1.33 -6.86
CA ASN A 31 -8.38 0.95 -8.27
C ASN A 31 -7.41 1.68 -9.20
N GLY A 32 -7.11 2.94 -8.94
CA GLY A 32 -6.16 3.71 -9.74
C GLY A 32 -4.74 3.12 -9.69
N ILE A 33 -4.32 2.63 -8.51
CA ILE A 33 -2.99 2.01 -8.32
C ILE A 33 -2.97 0.62 -8.93
N ILE A 34 -4.00 -0.19 -8.72
CA ILE A 34 -4.11 -1.53 -9.35
C ILE A 34 -4.06 -1.41 -10.87
N GLY A 35 -4.81 -0.47 -11.45
CA GLY A 35 -4.77 -0.21 -12.89
C GLY A 35 -3.40 0.28 -13.38
N ALA A 36 -2.66 1.03 -12.56
CA ALA A 36 -1.30 1.46 -12.91
C ALA A 36 -0.31 0.29 -12.87
N ILE A 37 -0.45 -0.64 -11.92
CA ILE A 37 0.35 -1.87 -11.87
C ILE A 37 0.11 -2.73 -13.12
N ASP A 38 -1.15 -2.88 -13.52
CA ASP A 38 -1.52 -3.61 -14.74
C ASP A 38 -0.87 -2.98 -15.99
N ARG A 39 -0.96 -1.66 -16.13
CA ARG A 39 -0.34 -0.93 -17.26
C ARG A 39 1.19 -0.94 -17.23
N ALA A 40 1.80 -1.21 -16.08
CA ALA A 40 3.25 -1.31 -15.95
C ALA A 40 3.85 -2.59 -16.55
N ASP A 41 3.01 -3.49 -17.07
CA ASP A 41 3.36 -4.67 -17.89
C ASP A 41 4.48 -5.52 -17.26
N GLY A 42 4.29 -5.91 -16.01
CA GLY A 42 5.20 -6.79 -15.28
C GLY A 42 6.47 -6.12 -14.74
N SER A 43 6.65 -4.81 -14.89
CA SER A 43 7.78 -4.08 -14.28
C SER A 43 7.75 -4.07 -12.75
N VAL A 44 6.55 -4.22 -12.17
CA VAL A 44 6.28 -4.41 -10.76
C VAL A 44 5.35 -5.59 -10.57
N GLU A 45 5.77 -6.58 -9.79
CA GLU A 45 4.97 -7.77 -9.46
C GLU A 45 3.94 -7.43 -8.38
N TYR A 46 2.67 -7.72 -8.64
CA TYR A 46 1.62 -7.64 -7.63
C TYR A 46 1.33 -9.03 -7.06
N VAL A 47 1.62 -9.20 -5.78
CA VAL A 47 1.34 -10.45 -5.04
C VAL A 47 0.05 -10.28 -4.26
N GLN A 48 -1.04 -10.83 -4.81
CA GLN A 48 -2.33 -10.79 -4.15
C GLN A 48 -2.35 -11.70 -2.93
N VAL A 49 -2.73 -11.14 -1.80
CA VAL A 49 -2.97 -11.87 -0.55
C VAL A 49 -4.47 -12.14 -0.34
N ARG A 50 -4.81 -12.88 0.71
CA ARG A 50 -6.22 -13.15 1.08
C ARG A 50 -6.74 -12.25 2.19
N HIS A 51 -5.87 -11.48 2.82
CA HIS A 51 -6.17 -10.54 3.89
C HIS A 51 -5.03 -9.52 3.99
N GLU A 52 -5.34 -8.25 4.24
CA GLU A 52 -4.35 -7.17 4.22
C GLU A 52 -3.27 -7.30 5.29
N GLU A 53 -3.60 -7.88 6.44
CA GLU A 53 -2.63 -8.20 7.48
C GLU A 53 -1.47 -9.04 6.92
N MET A 54 -1.79 -10.03 6.08
CA MET A 54 -0.78 -10.85 5.42
C MET A 54 0.09 -10.03 4.47
N ALA A 55 -0.47 -9.02 3.80
CA ALA A 55 0.31 -8.13 2.94
C ALA A 55 1.38 -7.39 3.75
N ALA A 56 1.03 -6.86 4.92
CA ALA A 56 1.96 -6.16 5.79
C ALA A 56 3.03 -7.11 6.37
N PHE A 57 2.66 -8.30 6.82
CA PHE A 57 3.63 -9.31 7.27
C PHE A 57 4.56 -9.78 6.14
N MET A 58 4.04 -9.99 4.93
CA MET A 58 4.88 -10.36 3.78
C MET A 58 5.84 -9.25 3.40
N ALA A 59 5.41 -7.99 3.42
CA ALA A 59 6.28 -6.83 3.20
C ALA A 59 7.36 -6.73 4.28
N CYS A 60 7.01 -6.93 5.55
CA CYS A 60 7.94 -6.97 6.67
C CYS A 60 8.96 -8.11 6.51
N ALA A 61 8.50 -9.32 6.21
CA ALA A 61 9.37 -10.48 5.97
C ALA A 61 10.30 -10.24 4.77
N HIS A 62 9.77 -9.67 3.67
CA HIS A 62 10.60 -9.28 2.53
C HIS A 62 11.76 -8.39 2.97
N ALA A 63 11.47 -7.33 3.71
CA ALA A 63 12.50 -6.41 4.19
C ALA A 63 13.52 -7.10 5.11
N LYS A 64 13.07 -7.95 6.04
CA LYS A 64 13.95 -8.69 6.96
C LYS A 64 14.89 -9.66 6.25
N PHE A 65 14.41 -10.38 5.24
CA PHE A 65 15.18 -11.43 4.58
C PHE A 65 16.03 -10.96 3.40
N THR A 66 15.63 -9.86 2.74
CA THR A 66 16.35 -9.35 1.56
C THR A 66 17.19 -8.11 1.86
N GLY A 67 16.87 -7.36 2.90
CA GLY A 67 17.42 -6.03 3.16
C GLY A 67 16.84 -4.94 2.26
N GLU A 68 15.88 -5.27 1.40
CA GLU A 68 15.16 -4.31 0.54
C GLU A 68 13.93 -3.76 1.27
N VAL A 69 13.41 -2.63 0.80
CA VAL A 69 12.16 -2.09 1.33
C VAL A 69 10.98 -2.94 0.87
N GLY A 70 10.17 -3.44 1.80
CA GLY A 70 8.93 -4.12 1.49
C GLY A 70 7.79 -3.14 1.20
N ILE A 71 6.88 -3.48 0.30
CA ILE A 71 5.72 -2.62 0.00
C ILE A 71 4.43 -3.40 0.21
N CYS A 72 3.51 -2.84 1.00
CA CYS A 72 2.14 -3.35 1.12
C CYS A 72 1.11 -2.33 0.65
N LEU A 73 -0.01 -2.83 0.13
CA LEU A 73 -1.08 -2.05 -0.49
C LEU A 73 -2.43 -2.52 0.02
N ALA A 74 -3.26 -1.60 0.48
CA ALA A 74 -4.61 -1.89 0.95
C ALA A 74 -5.59 -0.77 0.61
N THR A 75 -6.88 -1.12 0.51
CA THR A 75 -7.95 -0.15 0.32
C THR A 75 -8.16 0.72 1.57
N SER A 76 -9.05 1.70 1.46
CA SER A 76 -9.44 2.60 2.56
C SER A 76 -10.14 1.86 3.71
N GLY A 77 -10.16 2.50 4.87
CA GLY A 77 -10.89 2.03 6.05
C GLY A 77 -10.39 0.69 6.58
N PRO A 78 -11.20 -0.38 6.52
CA PRO A 78 -10.82 -1.69 7.07
C PRO A 78 -9.53 -2.24 6.46
N GLY A 79 -9.25 -2.00 5.18
CA GLY A 79 -8.00 -2.40 4.56
C GLY A 79 -6.78 -1.76 5.22
N ALA A 80 -6.84 -0.45 5.49
CA ALA A 80 -5.80 0.27 6.21
C ALA A 80 -5.63 -0.23 7.65
N ILE A 81 -6.74 -0.47 8.35
CA ILE A 81 -6.74 -0.99 9.73
C ILE A 81 -6.07 -2.36 9.81
N HIS A 82 -6.35 -3.26 8.89
CA HIS A 82 -5.79 -4.61 8.86
C HIS A 82 -4.26 -4.64 8.68
N LEU A 83 -3.66 -3.62 8.06
CA LEU A 83 -2.20 -3.56 7.91
C LEU A 83 -1.46 -3.39 9.25
N LEU A 84 -2.10 -2.84 10.27
CA LEU A 84 -1.43 -2.41 11.51
C LEU A 84 -0.60 -3.51 12.18
N ASN A 85 -1.09 -4.74 12.26
CA ASN A 85 -0.34 -5.83 12.92
C ASN A 85 1.03 -6.06 12.27
N GLY A 86 1.07 -6.19 10.95
CA GLY A 86 2.33 -6.37 10.23
C GLY A 86 3.21 -5.13 10.23
N LEU A 87 2.61 -3.93 10.27
CA LEU A 87 3.36 -2.67 10.39
C LEU A 87 3.96 -2.48 11.78
N TYR A 88 3.30 -2.95 12.85
CA TYR A 88 3.90 -2.98 14.18
C TYR A 88 5.05 -3.98 14.27
N ASP A 89 4.95 -5.16 13.63
CA ASP A 89 6.07 -6.09 13.51
C ASP A 89 7.27 -5.43 12.80
N ALA A 90 7.01 -4.73 11.69
CA ALA A 90 8.05 -3.99 10.97
C ALA A 90 8.68 -2.88 11.84
N LYS A 91 7.87 -2.11 12.57
CA LYS A 91 8.34 -1.07 13.48
C LYS A 91 9.24 -1.63 14.58
N MET A 92 8.80 -2.70 15.26
CA MET A 92 9.53 -3.30 16.38
C MET A 92 10.86 -3.90 15.97
N ASP A 93 10.95 -4.42 14.75
CA ASP A 93 12.18 -5.01 14.21
C ASP A 93 12.97 -4.04 13.31
N HIS A 94 12.55 -2.76 13.23
CA HIS A 94 13.19 -1.74 12.39
C HIS A 94 13.30 -2.13 10.92
N ALA A 95 12.34 -2.91 10.41
CA ALA A 95 12.28 -3.30 9.01
C ALA A 95 11.69 -2.18 8.15
N GLY A 96 12.33 -1.82 7.04
CA GLY A 96 11.85 -0.79 6.12
C GLY A 96 10.62 -1.25 5.34
N VAL A 97 9.44 -0.71 5.65
CA VAL A 97 8.19 -1.01 4.95
C VAL A 97 7.48 0.27 4.52
N VAL A 98 7.04 0.30 3.27
CA VAL A 98 6.14 1.32 2.73
C VAL A 98 4.73 0.76 2.66
N ALA A 99 3.79 1.38 3.38
CA ALA A 99 2.37 1.05 3.30
C ALA A 99 1.65 2.09 2.42
N ILE A 100 1.01 1.62 1.36
CA ILE A 100 0.17 2.44 0.48
C ILE A 100 -1.28 2.11 0.79
N VAL A 101 -2.06 3.13 1.18
CA VAL A 101 -3.47 2.93 1.55
C VAL A 101 -4.38 3.86 0.78
N GLY A 102 -5.57 3.37 0.47
CA GLY A 102 -6.63 4.19 -0.10
C GLY A 102 -7.17 5.19 0.90
N GLN A 103 -7.72 6.30 0.40
CA GLN A 103 -8.48 7.29 1.16
C GLN A 103 -9.67 7.76 0.33
N GLN A 104 -10.68 8.26 1.00
CA GLN A 104 -11.86 8.83 0.36
C GLN A 104 -11.52 10.08 -0.46
N ALA A 105 -12.38 10.40 -1.42
CA ALA A 105 -12.23 11.59 -2.22
C ALA A 105 -12.19 12.83 -1.30
N ARG A 106 -11.31 13.78 -1.62
CA ARG A 106 -11.09 14.99 -0.79
C ARG A 106 -12.39 15.74 -0.46
N ALA A 107 -13.36 15.73 -1.37
CA ALA A 107 -14.66 16.38 -1.16
C ALA A 107 -15.59 15.63 -0.19
N ALA A 108 -15.31 14.36 0.11
CA ALA A 108 -16.10 13.52 1.01
C ALA A 108 -15.48 13.40 2.41
N LEU A 109 -14.21 13.77 2.57
CA LEU A 109 -13.51 13.67 3.86
C LEU A 109 -14.17 14.52 4.93
N GLY A 110 -14.36 13.93 6.12
CA GLY A 110 -15.01 14.56 7.27
C GLY A 110 -16.54 14.45 7.27
N GLY A 111 -17.09 13.68 6.34
CA GLY A 111 -18.53 13.47 6.20
C GLY A 111 -19.03 12.09 6.66
N ASP A 112 -18.24 11.34 7.41
CA ASP A 112 -18.54 9.97 7.82
C ASP A 112 -18.86 9.06 6.61
N TYR A 113 -18.10 9.27 5.52
CA TYR A 113 -18.29 8.49 4.31
C TYR A 113 -17.91 7.01 4.52
N GLN A 114 -18.52 6.13 3.72
CA GLN A 114 -18.25 4.70 3.80
C GLN A 114 -16.74 4.41 3.78
N GLN A 115 -16.26 3.62 4.74
CA GLN A 115 -14.84 3.26 4.89
C GLN A 115 -13.90 4.47 5.14
N GLU A 116 -14.43 5.60 5.56
CA GLU A 116 -13.61 6.72 5.98
C GLU A 116 -13.00 6.45 7.36
N VAL A 117 -11.69 6.64 7.47
CA VAL A 117 -10.97 6.67 8.75
C VAL A 117 -9.95 7.80 8.74
N ASP A 118 -9.64 8.36 9.89
CA ASP A 118 -8.53 9.28 10.04
C ASP A 118 -7.21 8.50 10.02
N LEU A 119 -6.63 8.39 8.82
CA LEU A 119 -5.40 7.64 8.59
C LEU A 119 -4.20 8.23 9.35
N ILE A 120 -4.17 9.55 9.56
CA ILE A 120 -3.08 10.20 10.32
C ILE A 120 -3.11 9.73 11.77
N SER A 121 -4.29 9.77 12.40
CA SER A 121 -4.45 9.28 13.77
C SER A 121 -4.24 7.78 13.87
N LEU A 122 -4.74 7.01 12.89
CA LEU A 122 -4.63 5.56 12.86
C LEU A 122 -3.17 5.09 12.84
N PHE A 123 -2.34 5.72 12.00
CA PHE A 123 -0.94 5.31 11.81
C PHE A 123 0.06 6.08 12.68
N LYS A 124 -0.39 7.06 13.46
CA LYS A 124 0.46 7.98 14.22
C LYS A 124 1.55 7.30 15.06
N ASP A 125 1.25 6.14 15.65
CA ASP A 125 2.24 5.43 16.46
C ASP A 125 3.15 4.53 15.62
N VAL A 126 2.69 4.04 14.49
CA VAL A 126 3.43 3.04 13.71
C VAL A 126 4.23 3.64 12.55
N ALA A 127 3.85 4.82 12.06
CA ALA A 127 4.49 5.46 10.90
C ALA A 127 4.83 6.94 11.17
#